data_501638362f300caa9334c6c7d10d1f3e
#
_entry.id   501638362f300caa9334c6c7d10d1f3e
#
_cell.length_a   1.000
_cell.length_b   1.000
_cell.length_c   1.000
_cell.angle_alpha   90.00
_cell.angle_beta   90.00
_cell.angle_gamma   90.00
#
_symmetry.space_group_name_H-M   'P 1'
#
loop_
_entity.id
_entity.type
_entity.pdbx_description
1 polymer ?
#
loop_
_entity_poly.entity_id
_entity_poly.type
_entity_poly.pdbx_seq_one_letter_code
_entity_poly.pdbx_strand_id
1 'polypeptide(L)'
;MAMYSLNLMRIALELAKCNQVYEDIATKFFEHFLHIAEAMNNIGDEGIGLWCNQDEFYYDVLNLPNGQSTPLKVRSMVGLIPLFAVETLEPELLEQLPGFAGRLEWMLEHRPDLAKLVSRWKERGQGERHLLSLLRGHRMKALLKPMLDETEFLSDYGVRALSKIHEREPYRFNTNGHTMEVGYWPAESKSGLFGGNSNWRGPIWMPVNYLLIESLQKFHHYYGDDFKIECPTGSGQFKTIAEVADELGRRLSKLFLKGEDGQRPVLKYHPKLAADPHFKDYILFHEYFHGDNGRGVGASHQTGWTGLIAKLIQPRKHHAQTGAQPASKKTSKPRAAKQELVEA
;
A
#
# COMPACT_ATOMS: atom_id res chain seq x y z
N MET A 1 -10.08 3.19 -8.39
CA MET A 1 -10.15 4.45 -9.19
C MET A 1 -9.43 5.60 -8.49
N ALA A 2 -9.61 5.83 -7.19
CA ALA A 2 -8.95 6.92 -6.46
C ALA A 2 -7.40 6.93 -6.59
N MET A 3 -6.76 5.77 -6.49
CA MET A 3 -5.31 5.63 -6.76
C MET A 3 -4.94 6.12 -8.17
N TYR A 4 -5.72 5.74 -9.19
CA TYR A 4 -5.46 6.20 -10.56
C TYR A 4 -5.59 7.70 -10.70
N SER A 5 -6.58 8.30 -10.06
CA SER A 5 -6.75 9.77 -10.05
C SER A 5 -5.52 10.45 -9.43
N LEU A 6 -5.02 9.96 -8.29
CA LEU A 6 -3.81 10.50 -7.66
C LEU A 6 -2.56 10.30 -8.53
N ASN A 7 -2.40 9.14 -9.16
CA ASN A 7 -1.28 8.87 -10.06
C ASN A 7 -1.31 9.79 -11.29
N LEU A 8 -2.49 9.98 -11.90
CA LEU A 8 -2.65 10.89 -13.06
C LEU A 8 -2.45 12.35 -12.65
N MET A 9 -2.91 12.74 -11.45
CA MET A 9 -2.60 14.04 -10.88
C MET A 9 -1.08 14.23 -10.75
N ARG A 10 -0.35 13.24 -10.19
CA ARG A 10 1.10 13.32 -10.03
C ARG A 10 1.82 13.43 -11.36
N ILE A 11 1.43 12.65 -12.37
CA ILE A 11 1.96 12.74 -13.74
C ILE A 11 1.72 14.15 -14.31
N ALA A 12 0.50 14.68 -14.15
CA ALA A 12 0.18 16.02 -14.63
C ALA A 12 1.02 17.11 -13.93
N LEU A 13 1.25 16.98 -12.61
CA LEU A 13 2.12 17.91 -11.87
C LEU A 13 3.58 17.86 -12.34
N GLU A 14 4.10 16.68 -12.67
CA GLU A 14 5.45 16.58 -13.25
C GLU A 14 5.54 17.25 -14.64
N LEU A 15 4.51 17.08 -15.48
CA LEU A 15 4.43 17.71 -16.80
C LEU A 15 4.21 19.23 -16.68
N ALA A 16 3.51 19.69 -15.66
CA ALA A 16 3.24 21.10 -15.40
C ALA A 16 4.52 21.90 -15.14
N LYS A 17 5.58 21.28 -14.63
CA LYS A 17 6.90 21.93 -14.49
C LYS A 17 7.47 22.46 -15.80
N CYS A 18 7.06 21.87 -16.92
CA CYS A 18 7.49 22.27 -18.27
C CYS A 18 6.39 23.00 -19.06
N ASN A 19 5.10 22.75 -18.72
CA ASN A 19 3.96 23.33 -19.43
C ASN A 19 2.78 23.52 -18.49
N GLN A 20 2.47 24.76 -18.14
CA GLN A 20 1.43 25.14 -17.17
C GLN A 20 0.02 24.64 -17.50
N VAL A 21 -0.28 24.31 -18.76
CA VAL A 21 -1.57 23.72 -19.15
C VAL A 21 -1.89 22.46 -18.35
N TYR A 22 -0.87 21.72 -17.91
CA TYR A 22 -1.06 20.51 -17.11
C TYR A 22 -1.48 20.77 -15.65
N GLU A 23 -1.40 22.01 -15.15
CA GLU A 23 -1.96 22.36 -13.83
C GLU A 23 -3.48 22.19 -13.82
N ASP A 24 -4.16 22.50 -14.92
CA ASP A 24 -5.61 22.29 -15.05
C ASP A 24 -5.94 20.79 -15.07
N ILE A 25 -5.13 19.99 -15.73
CA ILE A 25 -5.27 18.55 -15.77
C ILE A 25 -5.04 17.94 -14.38
N ALA A 26 -4.03 18.41 -13.64
CA ALA A 26 -3.80 17.98 -12.26
C ALA A 26 -4.99 18.31 -11.35
N THR A 27 -5.52 19.52 -11.46
CA THR A 27 -6.72 19.96 -10.72
C THR A 27 -7.91 19.05 -11.00
N LYS A 28 -8.17 18.71 -12.26
CA LYS A 28 -9.26 17.81 -12.66
C LYS A 28 -9.14 16.43 -12.01
N PHE A 29 -7.94 15.86 -11.96
CA PHE A 29 -7.75 14.55 -11.32
C PHE A 29 -7.83 14.63 -9.79
N PHE A 30 -7.46 15.76 -9.20
CA PHE A 30 -7.71 16.02 -7.78
C PHE A 30 -9.22 16.08 -7.47
N GLU A 31 -10.00 16.76 -8.28
CA GLU A 31 -11.47 16.78 -8.16
C GLU A 31 -12.06 15.37 -8.26
N HIS A 32 -11.63 14.57 -9.23
CA HIS A 32 -12.08 13.18 -9.35
C HIS A 32 -11.74 12.36 -8.10
N PHE A 33 -10.57 12.57 -7.52
CA PHE A 33 -10.20 11.91 -6.26
C PHE A 33 -11.15 12.29 -5.12
N LEU A 34 -11.52 13.57 -4.99
CA LEU A 34 -12.45 14.03 -3.96
C LEU A 34 -13.85 13.43 -4.13
N HIS A 35 -14.38 13.40 -5.36
CA HIS A 35 -15.69 12.78 -5.63
C HIS A 35 -15.70 11.27 -5.38
N ILE A 36 -14.60 10.57 -5.64
CA ILE A 36 -14.48 9.16 -5.30
C ILE A 36 -14.47 8.98 -3.77
N ALA A 37 -13.77 9.85 -3.04
CA ALA A 37 -13.77 9.85 -1.59
C ALA A 37 -15.17 10.07 -1.01
N GLU A 38 -15.96 10.97 -1.62
CA GLU A 38 -17.35 11.23 -1.29
C GLU A 38 -18.19 9.96 -1.49
N ALA A 39 -18.15 9.40 -2.69
CA ALA A 39 -18.91 8.19 -3.04
C ALA A 39 -18.58 7.00 -2.11
N MET A 40 -17.34 6.86 -1.64
CA MET A 40 -16.97 5.80 -0.70
C MET A 40 -17.55 5.98 0.71
N ASN A 41 -17.88 7.21 1.09
CA ASN A 41 -18.44 7.52 2.39
C ASN A 41 -19.96 7.70 2.37
N ASN A 42 -20.53 7.99 1.20
CA ASN A 42 -21.96 8.24 1.02
C ASN A 42 -22.38 7.84 -0.40
N ILE A 43 -22.61 6.56 -0.60
CA ILE A 43 -22.99 6.03 -1.92
C ILE A 43 -24.40 6.52 -2.29
N GLY A 44 -24.50 7.26 -3.40
CA GLY A 44 -25.76 7.72 -3.95
C GLY A 44 -26.58 8.67 -3.06
N ASP A 45 -25.91 9.39 -2.14
CA ASP A 45 -26.52 10.26 -1.13
C ASP A 45 -27.49 9.56 -0.15
N GLU A 46 -27.44 8.25 -0.07
CA GLU A 46 -28.30 7.42 0.78
C GLU A 46 -27.73 7.21 2.20
N GLY A 47 -26.63 7.86 2.54
CA GLY A 47 -25.96 7.70 3.84
C GLY A 47 -25.21 6.39 4.02
N ILE A 48 -25.03 5.61 2.95
CA ILE A 48 -24.39 4.31 2.96
C ILE A 48 -22.91 4.47 2.64
N GLY A 49 -22.05 4.09 3.59
CA GLY A 49 -20.60 4.08 3.38
C GLY A 49 -20.05 2.66 3.29
N LEU A 50 -18.89 2.51 2.64
CA LEU A 50 -18.20 1.22 2.54
C LEU A 50 -17.49 0.81 3.84
N TRP A 51 -17.27 1.74 4.78
CA TRP A 51 -16.61 1.49 6.06
C TRP A 51 -17.56 0.93 7.11
N CYS A 52 -17.25 -0.25 7.63
CA CYS A 52 -17.94 -0.83 8.77
C CYS A 52 -17.26 -0.40 10.08
N ASN A 53 -17.94 0.41 10.90
CA ASN A 53 -17.39 0.86 12.18
C ASN A 53 -17.23 -0.27 13.20
N GLN A 54 -18.04 -1.32 13.13
CA GLN A 54 -17.98 -2.45 14.05
C GLN A 54 -16.75 -3.33 13.78
N ASP A 55 -16.48 -3.62 12.52
CA ASP A 55 -15.42 -4.51 12.09
C ASP A 55 -14.12 -3.75 11.79
N GLU A 56 -14.18 -2.41 11.78
CA GLU A 56 -13.07 -1.51 11.40
C GLU A 56 -12.44 -1.88 10.05
N PHE A 57 -13.31 -2.19 9.08
CA PHE A 57 -12.90 -2.69 7.78
C PHE A 57 -13.81 -2.16 6.66
N TYR A 58 -13.32 -2.11 5.41
CA TYR A 58 -14.12 -1.78 4.24
C TYR A 58 -14.74 -3.02 3.63
N TYR A 59 -16.02 -2.92 3.29
CA TYR A 59 -16.77 -3.98 2.61
C TYR A 59 -17.49 -3.43 1.38
N ASP A 60 -17.69 -4.30 0.39
CA ASP A 60 -18.60 -4.02 -0.70
C ASP A 60 -20.03 -3.95 -0.19
N VAL A 61 -20.86 -3.15 -0.86
CA VAL A 61 -22.30 -3.03 -0.58
C VAL A 61 -23.09 -3.45 -1.81
N LEU A 62 -23.98 -4.40 -1.63
CA LEU A 62 -24.92 -4.83 -2.64
C LEU A 62 -26.20 -4.00 -2.54
N ASN A 63 -26.48 -3.18 -3.55
CA ASN A 63 -27.72 -2.44 -3.66
C ASN A 63 -28.71 -3.24 -4.52
N LEU A 64 -29.87 -3.52 -3.98
CA LEU A 64 -30.93 -4.24 -4.66
C LEU A 64 -31.93 -3.27 -5.32
N PRO A 65 -32.63 -3.68 -6.40
CA PRO A 65 -33.62 -2.81 -7.08
C PRO A 65 -34.78 -2.35 -6.21
N ASN A 66 -35.02 -3.03 -5.08
CA ASN A 66 -36.04 -2.68 -4.09
C ASN A 66 -35.58 -1.60 -3.08
N GLY A 67 -34.37 -1.01 -3.27
CA GLY A 67 -33.80 -0.02 -2.38
C GLY A 67 -33.12 -0.59 -1.13
N GLN A 68 -33.03 -1.91 -0.98
CA GLN A 68 -32.29 -2.52 0.13
C GLN A 68 -30.81 -2.57 -0.18
N SER A 69 -29.98 -2.17 0.79
CA SER A 69 -28.52 -2.21 0.72
C SER A 69 -28.00 -3.19 1.76
N THR A 70 -27.15 -4.12 1.34
CA THR A 70 -26.58 -5.16 2.19
C THR A 70 -25.06 -5.16 2.12
N PRO A 71 -24.32 -4.92 3.21
CA PRO A 71 -22.88 -5.08 3.24
C PRO A 71 -22.49 -6.55 3.02
N LEU A 72 -21.60 -6.80 2.08
CA LEU A 72 -21.03 -8.11 1.83
C LEU A 72 -19.78 -8.28 2.70
N LYS A 73 -19.94 -8.81 3.90
CA LYS A 73 -18.87 -8.89 4.91
C LYS A 73 -17.81 -9.97 4.60
N VAL A 74 -17.23 -9.88 3.41
CA VAL A 74 -16.10 -10.70 2.98
C VAL A 74 -14.79 -9.97 3.29
N ARG A 75 -14.00 -10.45 4.22
CA ARG A 75 -12.68 -9.92 4.54
C ARG A 75 -11.68 -10.31 3.46
N SER A 76 -11.73 -9.59 2.34
CA SER A 76 -10.81 -9.75 1.22
C SER A 76 -9.85 -8.57 1.11
N MET A 77 -8.82 -8.71 0.29
CA MET A 77 -7.88 -7.63 -0.01
C MET A 77 -8.56 -6.41 -0.66
N VAL A 78 -9.79 -6.56 -1.18
CA VAL A 78 -10.57 -5.43 -1.71
C VAL A 78 -10.79 -4.38 -0.61
N GLY A 79 -11.03 -4.80 0.63
CA GLY A 79 -11.14 -3.92 1.77
C GLY A 79 -9.81 -3.22 2.18
N LEU A 80 -8.66 -3.71 1.69
CA LEU A 80 -7.35 -3.08 1.87
C LEU A 80 -7.00 -2.08 0.75
N ILE A 81 -7.66 -2.15 -0.41
CA ILE A 81 -7.40 -1.28 -1.57
C ILE A 81 -7.47 0.22 -1.25
N PRO A 82 -8.31 0.71 -0.33
CA PRO A 82 -8.27 2.13 0.05
C PRO A 82 -6.90 2.64 0.51
N LEU A 83 -5.98 1.75 0.98
CA LEU A 83 -4.59 2.07 1.28
C LEU A 83 -3.82 2.59 0.05
N PHE A 84 -4.18 2.15 -1.15
CA PHE A 84 -3.48 2.54 -2.39
C PHE A 84 -3.69 4.00 -2.77
N ALA A 85 -4.79 4.60 -2.32
CA ALA A 85 -5.11 5.98 -2.61
C ALA A 85 -4.40 6.92 -1.63
N VAL A 86 -3.11 7.06 -1.82
CA VAL A 86 -2.21 7.91 -1.05
C VAL A 86 -1.21 8.61 -1.97
N GLU A 87 -1.01 9.92 -1.73
CA GLU A 87 0.01 10.72 -2.38
C GLU A 87 0.54 11.78 -1.41
N THR A 88 1.82 12.12 -1.55
CA THR A 88 2.46 13.21 -0.82
C THR A 88 2.81 14.33 -1.76
N LEU A 89 2.59 15.57 -1.33
CA LEU A 89 2.97 16.76 -2.09
C LEU A 89 4.02 17.54 -1.29
N GLU A 90 5.18 17.72 -1.89
CA GLU A 90 6.27 18.51 -1.34
C GLU A 90 5.96 20.01 -1.45
N PRO A 91 6.38 20.84 -0.48
CA PRO A 91 6.19 22.29 -0.52
C PRO A 91 6.76 22.93 -1.79
N GLU A 92 7.96 22.50 -2.20
CA GLU A 92 8.66 23.04 -3.36
C GLU A 92 7.89 22.80 -4.66
N LEU A 93 7.13 21.70 -4.74
CA LEU A 93 6.27 21.41 -5.89
C LEU A 93 5.07 22.38 -5.94
N LEU A 94 4.47 22.67 -4.81
CA LEU A 94 3.35 23.60 -4.71
C LEU A 94 3.80 25.07 -4.98
N GLU A 95 4.98 25.44 -4.52
CA GLU A 95 5.59 26.74 -4.82
C GLU A 95 5.88 26.93 -6.34
N GLN A 96 6.30 25.85 -7.03
CA GLN A 96 6.53 25.86 -8.48
C GLN A 96 5.24 25.93 -9.30
N LEU A 97 4.13 25.47 -8.75
CA LEU A 97 2.85 25.32 -9.43
C LEU A 97 1.72 26.10 -8.72
N PRO A 98 1.82 27.45 -8.67
CA PRO A 98 0.91 28.27 -7.90
C PRO A 98 -0.53 28.22 -8.39
N GLY A 99 -0.75 27.97 -9.68
CA GLY A 99 -2.10 27.83 -10.24
C GLY A 99 -2.81 26.60 -9.69
N PHE A 100 -2.12 25.46 -9.62
CA PHE A 100 -2.64 24.25 -9.00
C PHE A 100 -2.84 24.44 -7.48
N ALA A 101 -1.83 24.95 -6.77
CA ALA A 101 -1.88 25.13 -5.32
C ALA A 101 -3.05 26.03 -4.91
N GLY A 102 -3.25 27.17 -5.59
CA GLY A 102 -4.35 28.08 -5.29
C GLY A 102 -5.73 27.47 -5.55
N ARG A 103 -5.91 26.68 -6.61
CA ARG A 103 -7.18 25.97 -6.88
C ARG A 103 -7.46 24.87 -5.87
N LEU A 104 -6.45 24.15 -5.45
CA LEU A 104 -6.54 23.11 -4.43
C LEU A 104 -6.92 23.70 -3.08
N GLU A 105 -6.30 24.80 -2.65
CA GLU A 105 -6.64 25.53 -1.41
C GLU A 105 -8.06 26.06 -1.48
N TRP A 106 -8.42 26.73 -2.59
CA TRP A 106 -9.77 27.25 -2.80
C TRP A 106 -10.83 26.15 -2.67
N MET A 107 -10.60 24.99 -3.30
CA MET A 107 -11.54 23.87 -3.25
C MET A 107 -11.70 23.32 -1.82
N LEU A 108 -10.61 23.14 -1.09
CA LEU A 108 -10.63 22.64 0.27
C LEU A 108 -11.28 23.62 1.27
N GLU A 109 -11.24 24.92 0.96
CA GLU A 109 -11.91 25.96 1.76
C GLU A 109 -13.42 26.06 1.45
N HIS A 110 -13.78 26.00 0.15
CA HIS A 110 -15.17 26.21 -0.29
C HIS A 110 -16.00 24.92 -0.31
N ARG A 111 -15.34 23.75 -0.24
CA ARG A 111 -15.98 22.43 -0.16
C ARG A 111 -15.52 21.68 1.11
N PRO A 112 -15.89 22.20 2.30
CA PRO A 112 -15.52 21.58 3.57
C PRO A 112 -16.11 20.18 3.75
N ASP A 113 -17.19 19.86 3.05
CA ASP A 113 -17.79 18.55 2.92
C ASP A 113 -16.77 17.54 2.33
N LEU A 114 -16.13 17.90 1.21
CA LEU A 114 -15.11 17.09 0.54
C LEU A 114 -13.77 17.11 1.29
N ALA A 115 -13.38 18.28 1.81
CA ALA A 115 -12.12 18.42 2.54
C ALA A 115 -12.06 17.52 3.79
N LYS A 116 -13.20 17.23 4.43
CA LYS A 116 -13.30 16.28 5.55
C LYS A 116 -13.00 14.83 5.15
N LEU A 117 -13.12 14.49 3.87
CA LEU A 117 -12.91 13.13 3.36
C LEU A 117 -11.43 12.85 3.09
N VAL A 118 -10.66 13.92 2.85
CA VAL A 118 -9.21 13.83 2.62
C VAL A 118 -8.48 13.93 3.96
N SER A 119 -7.58 12.98 4.18
CA SER A 119 -6.84 12.93 5.44
C SER A 119 -5.78 14.02 5.51
N ARG A 120 -5.78 14.77 6.61
CA ARG A 120 -4.65 15.58 7.11
C ARG A 120 -4.07 16.61 6.15
N TRP A 121 -4.83 17.15 5.21
CA TRP A 121 -4.32 18.19 4.31
C TRP A 121 -3.72 19.40 5.05
N LYS A 122 -4.35 19.82 6.16
CA LYS A 122 -3.90 20.98 6.96
C LYS A 122 -2.73 20.66 7.89
N GLU A 123 -2.46 19.39 8.14
CA GLU A 123 -1.35 18.96 8.99
C GLU A 123 -0.13 18.71 8.10
N ARG A 124 1.02 19.26 8.51
CA ARG A 124 2.29 19.03 7.82
C ARG A 124 2.95 17.78 8.39
N GLY A 125 3.46 16.95 7.51
CA GLY A 125 4.27 15.79 7.86
C GLY A 125 5.76 16.08 7.83
N GLN A 126 6.56 15.04 7.77
CA GLN A 126 8.02 15.14 7.64
C GLN A 126 8.38 15.98 6.41
N GLY A 127 9.33 16.95 6.60
CA GLY A 127 9.72 17.87 5.53
C GLY A 127 8.58 18.76 5.03
N GLU A 128 7.66 19.17 5.92
CA GLU A 128 6.53 20.05 5.62
C GLU A 128 5.59 19.53 4.51
N ARG A 129 5.60 18.22 4.25
CA ARG A 129 4.79 17.59 3.20
C ARG A 129 3.30 17.59 3.54
N HIS A 130 2.48 17.70 2.51
CA HIS A 130 1.04 17.44 2.61
C HIS A 130 0.72 15.99 2.27
N LEU A 131 -0.35 15.46 2.84
CA LEU A 131 -0.88 14.13 2.56
C LEU A 131 -2.25 14.22 1.90
N LEU A 132 -2.39 13.57 0.76
CA LEU A 132 -3.67 13.23 0.16
C LEU A 132 -3.91 11.74 0.34
N SER A 133 -4.94 11.37 1.09
CA SER A 133 -5.28 9.96 1.31
C SER A 133 -6.76 9.80 1.59
N LEU A 134 -7.35 8.69 1.14
CA LEU A 134 -8.71 8.28 1.55
C LEU A 134 -8.77 7.88 3.02
N LEU A 135 -7.65 7.45 3.59
CA LEU A 135 -7.60 6.91 4.93
C LEU A 135 -7.20 7.97 5.95
N ARG A 136 -8.05 8.17 6.94
CA ARG A 136 -7.65 8.86 8.16
C ARG A 136 -6.70 7.97 8.97
N GLY A 137 -5.80 8.57 9.75
CA GLY A 137 -4.78 7.84 10.49
C GLY A 137 -5.31 6.69 11.37
N HIS A 138 -6.48 6.86 12.01
CA HIS A 138 -7.11 5.80 12.80
C HIS A 138 -7.62 4.64 11.92
N ARG A 139 -8.25 4.93 10.75
CA ARG A 139 -8.69 3.88 9.81
C ARG A 139 -7.51 3.14 9.18
N MET A 140 -6.41 3.85 8.92
CA MET A 140 -5.19 3.20 8.46
C MET A 140 -4.67 2.21 9.50
N LYS A 141 -4.55 2.62 10.77
CA LYS A 141 -4.14 1.73 11.87
C LYS A 141 -5.07 0.52 12.00
N ALA A 142 -6.39 0.74 11.90
CA ALA A 142 -7.39 -0.30 11.96
C ALA A 142 -7.23 -1.33 10.83
N LEU A 143 -7.01 -0.87 9.58
CA LEU A 143 -6.78 -1.77 8.44
C LEU A 143 -5.44 -2.51 8.50
N LEU A 144 -4.39 -1.87 9.01
CA LEU A 144 -3.08 -2.51 9.14
C LEU A 144 -3.10 -3.64 10.16
N LYS A 145 -3.95 -3.57 11.19
CA LYS A 145 -4.05 -4.61 12.21
C LYS A 145 -4.39 -5.98 11.63
N PRO A 146 -5.53 -6.22 10.94
CA PRO A 146 -5.81 -7.50 10.30
C PRO A 146 -4.86 -7.81 9.14
N MET A 147 -4.37 -6.80 8.41
CA MET A 147 -3.42 -7.00 7.30
C MET A 147 -2.10 -7.61 7.79
N LEU A 148 -1.66 -7.26 9.00
CA LEU A 148 -0.42 -7.72 9.61
C LEU A 148 -0.62 -8.86 10.62
N ASP A 149 -1.83 -9.41 10.72
CA ASP A 149 -2.16 -10.56 11.55
C ASP A 149 -1.94 -11.86 10.78
N GLU A 150 -1.09 -12.74 11.32
CA GLU A 150 -0.75 -14.03 10.71
C GLU A 150 -1.92 -15.00 10.70
N THR A 151 -2.90 -14.81 11.58
CA THR A 151 -4.15 -15.58 11.60
C THR A 151 -5.18 -15.07 10.60
N GLU A 152 -4.92 -13.91 9.99
CA GLU A 152 -5.78 -13.29 8.97
C GLU A 152 -5.05 -13.16 7.63
N PHE A 153 -4.54 -11.97 7.30
CA PHE A 153 -3.99 -11.70 5.97
C PHE A 153 -2.50 -11.97 5.84
N LEU A 154 -1.71 -11.83 6.90
CA LEU A 154 -0.27 -11.97 6.80
C LEU A 154 0.13 -13.45 6.72
N SER A 155 0.85 -13.83 5.67
CA SER A 155 1.47 -15.14 5.54
C SER A 155 2.99 -15.03 5.54
N ASP A 156 3.68 -16.17 5.60
CA ASP A 156 5.14 -16.23 5.42
C ASP A 156 5.63 -15.70 4.06
N TYR A 157 4.72 -15.55 3.10
CA TYR A 157 5.02 -15.20 1.71
C TYR A 157 4.39 -13.89 1.24
N GLY A 158 3.74 -13.14 2.14
CA GLY A 158 3.09 -11.86 1.83
C GLY A 158 1.66 -11.77 2.34
N VAL A 159 0.91 -10.80 1.82
CA VAL A 159 -0.50 -10.56 2.19
C VAL A 159 -1.42 -11.39 1.30
N ARG A 160 -2.28 -12.19 1.93
CA ARG A 160 -3.27 -13.04 1.27
C ARG A 160 -4.39 -12.21 0.62
N ALA A 161 -4.98 -12.74 -0.45
CA ALA A 161 -6.14 -12.10 -1.10
C ALA A 161 -7.44 -12.20 -0.29
N LEU A 162 -7.54 -13.15 0.62
CA LEU A 162 -8.66 -13.32 1.55
C LEU A 162 -8.11 -13.62 2.95
N SER A 163 -8.75 -13.04 3.97
CA SER A 163 -8.40 -13.35 5.36
C SER A 163 -8.61 -14.84 5.65
N LYS A 164 -7.66 -15.43 6.34
CA LYS A 164 -7.70 -16.83 6.78
C LYS A 164 -8.83 -17.11 7.81
N ILE A 165 -9.43 -16.06 8.37
CA ILE A 165 -10.61 -16.22 9.26
C ILE A 165 -11.73 -16.98 8.56
N HIS A 166 -11.87 -16.82 7.22
CA HIS A 166 -12.87 -17.51 6.41
C HIS A 166 -12.61 -19.02 6.22
N GLU A 167 -11.52 -19.56 6.77
CA GLU A 167 -11.32 -21.00 6.90
C GLU A 167 -12.25 -21.60 7.97
N ARG A 168 -12.45 -20.86 9.07
CA ARG A 168 -13.29 -21.27 10.20
C ARG A 168 -14.71 -20.71 10.10
N GLU A 169 -14.84 -19.50 9.57
CA GLU A 169 -16.07 -18.74 9.45
C GLU A 169 -16.31 -18.31 7.99
N PRO A 170 -16.71 -19.25 7.10
CA PRO A 170 -17.01 -18.91 5.71
C PRO A 170 -18.15 -17.90 5.65
N TYR A 171 -18.01 -16.90 4.78
CA TYR A 171 -19.08 -15.95 4.52
C TYR A 171 -20.19 -16.63 3.72
N ARG A 172 -21.45 -16.50 4.19
CA ARG A 172 -22.62 -17.06 3.53
C ARG A 172 -23.60 -15.96 3.13
N PHE A 173 -23.97 -16.00 1.87
CA PHE A 173 -24.99 -15.12 1.31
C PHE A 173 -26.18 -15.94 0.82
N ASN A 174 -27.36 -15.65 1.40
CA ASN A 174 -28.59 -16.35 1.08
C ASN A 174 -29.47 -15.48 0.16
N THR A 175 -29.82 -15.99 -1.01
CA THR A 175 -30.70 -15.30 -1.94
C THR A 175 -31.56 -16.33 -2.71
N ASN A 176 -32.84 -16.04 -2.86
CA ASN A 176 -33.77 -16.87 -3.64
C ASN A 176 -33.72 -18.38 -3.30
N GLY A 177 -33.56 -18.74 -2.03
CA GLY A 177 -33.49 -20.13 -1.58
C GLY A 177 -32.12 -20.81 -1.85
N HIS A 178 -31.15 -20.10 -2.39
CA HIS A 178 -29.78 -20.58 -2.61
C HIS A 178 -28.82 -19.95 -1.61
N THR A 179 -27.95 -20.78 -1.05
CA THR A 179 -26.83 -20.32 -0.21
C THR A 179 -25.54 -20.31 -1.03
N MET A 180 -24.93 -19.15 -1.14
CA MET A 180 -23.60 -18.98 -1.74
C MET A 180 -22.58 -18.80 -0.63
N GLU A 181 -21.40 -19.43 -0.76
CA GLU A 181 -20.36 -19.42 0.27
C GLU A 181 -19.01 -18.94 -0.27
N VAL A 182 -18.31 -18.14 0.53
CA VAL A 182 -16.91 -17.76 0.33
C VAL A 182 -16.11 -18.27 1.51
N GLY A 183 -15.24 -19.26 1.27
CA GLY A 183 -14.28 -19.77 2.23
C GLY A 183 -12.85 -19.40 1.86
N TYR A 184 -11.92 -19.53 2.81
CA TYR A 184 -10.51 -19.39 2.54
C TYR A 184 -9.98 -20.62 1.79
N TRP A 185 -9.49 -20.41 0.58
CA TRP A 185 -8.82 -21.43 -0.23
C TRP A 185 -7.50 -20.84 -0.72
N PRO A 186 -6.38 -21.33 -0.20
CA PRO A 186 -5.09 -20.66 -0.38
C PRO A 186 -4.50 -20.73 -1.80
N ALA A 187 -5.11 -21.49 -2.72
CA ALA A 187 -4.67 -21.61 -4.10
C ALA A 187 -5.84 -21.45 -5.07
N GLU A 188 -6.61 -22.51 -5.31
CA GLU A 188 -7.67 -22.54 -6.31
C GLU A 188 -9.05 -22.35 -5.68
N SER A 189 -9.91 -21.58 -6.36
CA SER A 189 -11.30 -21.41 -5.95
C SER A 189 -12.09 -22.72 -6.11
N LYS A 190 -13.01 -22.99 -5.18
CA LYS A 190 -13.92 -24.14 -5.21
C LYS A 190 -15.36 -23.77 -5.56
N SER A 191 -15.65 -22.50 -5.85
CA SER A 191 -16.98 -22.02 -6.22
C SER A 191 -16.94 -21.02 -7.36
N GLY A 192 -18.10 -20.86 -8.05
CA GLY A 192 -18.28 -19.84 -9.09
C GLY A 192 -18.54 -18.42 -8.57
N LEU A 193 -18.69 -18.24 -7.26
CA LEU A 193 -18.98 -16.93 -6.69
C LEU A 193 -17.81 -15.97 -6.89
N PHE A 194 -18.10 -14.71 -7.22
CA PHE A 194 -17.12 -13.67 -7.57
C PHE A 194 -16.21 -14.05 -8.77
N GLY A 195 -16.82 -14.68 -9.80
CA GLY A 195 -16.11 -15.02 -11.03
C GLY A 195 -15.42 -16.37 -11.03
N GLY A 196 -15.58 -17.18 -9.98
CA GLY A 196 -15.17 -18.58 -9.98
C GLY A 196 -13.69 -18.84 -9.91
N ASN A 197 -12.88 -17.83 -10.03
CA ASN A 197 -11.43 -17.94 -10.04
C ASN A 197 -10.84 -17.79 -8.63
N SER A 198 -9.62 -18.23 -8.45
CA SER A 198 -8.83 -18.07 -7.22
C SER A 198 -8.54 -16.63 -6.81
N ASN A 199 -8.88 -15.66 -7.65
CA ASN A 199 -8.51 -14.26 -7.53
C ASN A 199 -8.64 -13.66 -6.11
N TRP A 200 -9.71 -13.98 -5.40
CA TRP A 200 -10.03 -13.31 -4.15
C TRP A 200 -10.24 -14.32 -3.00
N ARG A 201 -9.58 -15.48 -3.07
CA ARG A 201 -9.87 -16.63 -2.19
C ARG A 201 -8.73 -17.05 -1.28
N GLY A 202 -7.62 -16.31 -1.25
CA GLY A 202 -6.55 -16.56 -0.32
C GLY A 202 -5.13 -16.65 -0.89
N PRO A 203 -4.92 -16.77 -2.22
CA PRO A 203 -3.57 -16.75 -2.78
C PRO A 203 -2.91 -15.39 -2.59
N ILE A 204 -1.59 -15.37 -2.81
CA ILE A 204 -0.77 -14.17 -2.80
C ILE A 204 -0.57 -13.68 -4.23
N TRP A 205 -0.90 -12.40 -4.45
CA TRP A 205 -0.77 -11.71 -5.72
C TRP A 205 0.36 -10.70 -5.65
N MET A 206 1.37 -10.85 -6.50
CA MET A 206 2.55 -9.96 -6.49
C MET A 206 2.19 -8.49 -6.72
N PRO A 207 1.37 -8.09 -7.73
CA PRO A 207 1.07 -6.68 -7.97
C PRO A 207 0.34 -6.02 -6.82
N VAL A 208 -0.62 -6.71 -6.19
CA VAL A 208 -1.38 -6.15 -5.06
C VAL A 208 -0.46 -5.94 -3.86
N ASN A 209 0.38 -6.92 -3.55
CA ASN A 209 1.37 -6.80 -2.48
C ASN A 209 2.38 -5.68 -2.77
N TYR A 210 2.79 -5.52 -4.03
CA TYR A 210 3.68 -4.44 -4.44
C TYR A 210 3.03 -3.06 -4.21
N LEU A 211 1.75 -2.90 -4.57
CA LEU A 211 1.01 -1.65 -4.34
C LEU A 211 0.82 -1.37 -2.84
N LEU A 212 0.61 -2.39 -2.00
CA LEU A 212 0.60 -2.23 -0.55
C LEU A 212 1.94 -1.69 -0.04
N ILE A 213 3.04 -2.28 -0.48
CA ILE A 213 4.39 -1.85 -0.09
C ILE A 213 4.66 -0.40 -0.50
N GLU A 214 4.36 -0.02 -1.75
CA GLU A 214 4.53 1.36 -2.22
C GLU A 214 3.66 2.35 -1.43
N SER A 215 2.43 1.97 -1.12
CA SER A 215 1.53 2.81 -0.32
C SER A 215 2.06 3.03 1.09
N LEU A 216 2.55 1.97 1.74
CA LEU A 216 3.20 2.07 3.04
C LEU A 216 4.43 2.99 3.01
N GLN A 217 5.22 2.95 1.93
CA GLN A 217 6.36 3.84 1.75
C GLN A 217 5.95 5.31 1.62
N LYS A 218 4.87 5.60 0.87
CA LYS A 218 4.30 6.95 0.79
C LYS A 218 3.79 7.43 2.16
N PHE A 219 3.11 6.56 2.91
CA PHE A 219 2.71 6.91 4.28
C PHE A 219 3.91 7.18 5.19
N HIS A 220 4.96 6.35 5.10
CA HIS A 220 6.19 6.60 5.87
C HIS A 220 6.85 7.92 5.47
N HIS A 221 6.87 8.25 4.18
CA HIS A 221 7.42 9.50 3.67
C HIS A 221 6.75 10.75 4.29
N TYR A 222 5.48 10.62 4.67
CA TYR A 222 4.75 11.66 5.38
C TYR A 222 4.89 11.58 6.91
N TYR A 223 4.72 10.38 7.49
CA TYR A 223 4.69 10.22 8.96
C TYR A 223 6.08 10.15 9.61
N GLY A 224 7.10 9.67 8.89
CA GLY A 224 8.43 9.42 9.44
C GLY A 224 8.49 8.26 10.43
N ASP A 225 9.54 8.27 11.26
CA ASP A 225 9.85 7.18 12.21
C ASP A 225 8.99 7.19 13.49
N ASP A 226 8.30 8.29 13.76
CA ASP A 226 7.48 8.43 14.97
C ASP A 226 6.19 7.59 14.91
N PHE A 227 5.73 7.29 13.69
CA PHE A 227 4.56 6.45 13.51
C PHE A 227 4.95 4.99 13.43
N LYS A 228 4.61 4.24 14.48
CA LYS A 228 4.89 2.81 14.59
C LYS A 228 3.61 2.00 14.71
N ILE A 229 3.66 0.77 14.20
CA ILE A 229 2.60 -0.21 14.30
C ILE A 229 3.18 -1.57 14.68
N GLU A 230 2.39 -2.37 15.38
CA GLU A 230 2.78 -3.72 15.73
C GLU A 230 2.84 -4.62 14.48
N CYS A 231 3.95 -5.31 14.28
CA CYS A 231 4.18 -6.16 13.12
C CYS A 231 5.11 -7.35 13.44
N PRO A 232 4.62 -8.61 13.36
CA PRO A 232 3.20 -9.01 13.17
C PRO A 232 2.29 -8.54 14.30
N THR A 233 0.99 -8.44 14.02
CA THR A 233 -0.02 -8.10 15.03
C THR A 233 -0.02 -9.16 16.14
N GLY A 234 -0.05 -8.72 17.39
CA GLY A 234 0.03 -9.60 18.57
C GLY A 234 1.44 -10.04 18.95
N SER A 235 2.48 -9.59 18.26
CA SER A 235 3.89 -9.97 18.56
C SER A 235 4.55 -9.13 19.66
N GLY A 236 3.98 -8.00 20.03
CA GLY A 236 4.61 -7.00 20.91
C GLY A 236 5.73 -6.20 20.23
N GLN A 237 6.03 -6.43 18.93
CA GLN A 237 7.08 -5.74 18.20
C GLN A 237 6.52 -4.57 17.40
N PHE A 238 6.94 -3.36 17.75
CA PHE A 238 6.51 -2.15 17.04
C PHE A 238 7.56 -1.74 16.01
N LYS A 239 7.13 -1.60 14.77
CA LYS A 239 7.95 -1.22 13.60
C LYS A 239 7.45 0.07 12.99
N THR A 240 8.36 0.85 12.41
CA THR A 240 7.99 1.96 11.52
C THR A 240 7.27 1.42 10.28
N ILE A 241 6.53 2.28 9.58
CA ILE A 241 5.84 1.84 8.35
C ILE A 241 6.84 1.41 7.26
N ALA A 242 8.03 2.01 7.21
CA ALA A 242 9.10 1.56 6.30
C ALA A 242 9.56 0.14 6.63
N GLU A 243 9.81 -0.16 7.91
CA GLU A 243 10.20 -1.51 8.35
C GLU A 243 9.09 -2.55 8.07
N VAL A 244 7.81 -2.15 8.15
CA VAL A 244 6.68 -3.01 7.74
C VAL A 244 6.71 -3.28 6.24
N ALA A 245 6.94 -2.25 5.42
CA ALA A 245 7.08 -2.39 3.97
C ALA A 245 8.24 -3.32 3.59
N ASP A 246 9.37 -3.19 4.28
CA ASP A 246 10.54 -4.06 4.09
C ASP A 246 10.26 -5.51 4.51
N GLU A 247 9.54 -5.72 5.62
CA GLU A 247 9.12 -7.05 6.06
C GLU A 247 8.22 -7.74 5.01
N LEU A 248 7.25 -7.02 4.43
CA LEU A 248 6.42 -7.55 3.35
C LEU A 248 7.28 -7.89 2.11
N GLY A 249 8.21 -7.03 1.74
CA GLY A 249 9.16 -7.27 0.64
C GLY A 249 10.03 -8.50 0.90
N ARG A 250 10.49 -8.68 2.14
CA ARG A 250 11.26 -9.85 2.58
C ARG A 250 10.43 -11.14 2.49
N ARG A 251 9.17 -11.12 2.94
CA ARG A 251 8.25 -12.27 2.84
C ARG A 251 7.99 -12.66 1.39
N LEU A 252 7.73 -11.71 0.51
CA LEU A 252 7.56 -11.97 -0.93
C LEU A 252 8.83 -12.53 -1.57
N SER A 253 10.00 -12.06 -1.17
CA SER A 253 11.28 -12.54 -1.69
C SER A 253 11.54 -14.01 -1.33
N LYS A 254 11.03 -14.49 -0.19
CA LYS A 254 11.15 -15.91 0.21
C LYS A 254 10.58 -16.88 -0.82
N LEU A 255 9.57 -16.48 -1.60
CA LEU A 255 9.01 -17.30 -2.68
C LEU A 255 10.08 -17.83 -3.62
N PHE A 256 11.12 -17.03 -3.89
CA PHE A 256 12.15 -17.28 -4.90
C PHE A 256 13.51 -17.64 -4.32
N LEU A 257 13.70 -17.47 -3.01
CA LEU A 257 14.96 -17.82 -2.35
C LEU A 257 14.95 -19.30 -1.95
N LYS A 258 16.13 -19.95 -1.97
CA LYS A 258 16.30 -21.30 -1.47
C LYS A 258 16.16 -21.29 0.06
N GLY A 259 15.29 -22.15 0.58
CA GLY A 259 15.18 -22.39 2.01
C GLY A 259 16.34 -23.27 2.53
N GLU A 260 16.29 -23.63 3.81
CA GLU A 260 17.27 -24.52 4.44
C GLU A 260 17.31 -25.91 3.80
N ASP A 261 16.17 -26.35 3.24
CA ASP A 261 16.04 -27.59 2.48
C ASP A 261 16.63 -27.51 1.06
N GLY A 262 17.23 -26.38 0.69
CA GLY A 262 17.78 -26.10 -0.63
C GLY A 262 16.74 -25.90 -1.74
N GLN A 263 15.45 -25.93 -1.42
CA GLN A 263 14.37 -25.76 -2.38
C GLN A 263 13.80 -24.34 -2.35
N ARG A 264 13.24 -23.90 -3.49
CA ARG A 264 12.49 -22.65 -3.59
C ARG A 264 11.01 -22.93 -3.35
N PRO A 265 10.30 -22.17 -2.49
CA PRO A 265 8.87 -22.38 -2.26
C PRO A 265 8.05 -22.41 -3.56
N VAL A 266 8.36 -21.55 -4.51
CA VAL A 266 7.69 -21.50 -5.83
C VAL A 266 7.72 -22.82 -6.58
N LEU A 267 8.78 -23.63 -6.43
CA LEU A 267 8.98 -24.91 -7.11
C LEU A 267 8.79 -26.13 -6.22
N LYS A 268 8.76 -25.97 -4.90
CA LYS A 268 8.75 -27.08 -3.92
C LYS A 268 7.69 -28.15 -4.19
N TYR A 269 6.53 -27.75 -4.68
CA TYR A 269 5.41 -28.65 -4.99
C TYR A 269 5.30 -29.00 -6.48
N HIS A 270 6.37 -28.73 -7.25
CA HIS A 270 6.54 -29.13 -8.64
C HIS A 270 7.78 -30.03 -8.75
N PRO A 271 7.75 -31.27 -8.23
CA PRO A 271 8.93 -32.10 -8.02
C PRO A 271 9.70 -32.38 -9.33
N LYS A 272 9.01 -32.49 -10.45
CA LYS A 272 9.66 -32.64 -11.75
C LYS A 272 10.52 -31.46 -12.13
N LEU A 273 9.99 -30.23 -11.96
CA LEU A 273 10.73 -28.98 -12.24
C LEU A 273 11.85 -28.75 -11.22
N ALA A 274 11.58 -29.03 -9.94
CA ALA A 274 12.57 -28.85 -8.86
C ALA A 274 13.78 -29.81 -8.98
N ALA A 275 13.58 -31.02 -9.54
CA ALA A 275 14.61 -32.02 -9.69
C ALA A 275 15.31 -31.99 -11.07
N ASP A 276 14.68 -31.43 -12.10
CA ASP A 276 15.22 -31.40 -13.45
C ASP A 276 16.47 -30.51 -13.53
N PRO A 277 17.63 -31.05 -14.00
CA PRO A 277 18.87 -30.29 -14.07
C PRO A 277 18.80 -29.07 -14.99
N HIS A 278 17.89 -29.06 -15.94
CA HIS A 278 17.69 -27.94 -16.87
C HIS A 278 16.73 -26.86 -16.32
N PHE A 279 15.81 -27.24 -15.41
CA PHE A 279 14.77 -26.31 -14.89
C PHE A 279 14.96 -25.86 -13.44
N LYS A 280 15.63 -26.65 -12.59
CA LYS A 280 15.74 -26.37 -11.14
C LYS A 280 16.29 -24.97 -10.79
N ASP A 281 17.10 -24.40 -11.67
CA ASP A 281 17.72 -23.09 -11.46
C ASP A 281 17.02 -21.95 -12.23
N TYR A 282 16.03 -22.26 -13.06
CA TYR A 282 15.20 -21.25 -13.70
C TYR A 282 14.05 -20.85 -12.80
N ILE A 283 13.84 -19.52 -12.68
CA ILE A 283 12.75 -18.97 -11.89
C ILE A 283 11.57 -18.73 -12.81
N LEU A 284 10.45 -19.42 -12.52
CA LEU A 284 9.19 -19.21 -13.22
C LEU A 284 8.39 -18.13 -12.52
N PHE A 285 7.85 -17.19 -13.28
CA PHE A 285 7.01 -16.11 -12.78
C PHE A 285 5.54 -16.52 -12.83
N HIS A 286 5.11 -17.25 -11.81
CA HIS A 286 3.73 -17.68 -11.69
C HIS A 286 2.77 -16.49 -11.48
N GLU A 287 1.53 -16.66 -11.90
CA GLU A 287 0.49 -15.64 -11.83
C GLU A 287 0.16 -15.27 -10.39
N TYR A 288 0.08 -16.24 -9.50
CA TYR A 288 -0.12 -16.09 -8.07
C TYR A 288 0.51 -17.26 -7.31
N PHE A 289 0.47 -17.15 -5.97
CA PHE A 289 1.15 -18.12 -5.11
C PHE A 289 0.21 -18.62 -4.03
N HIS A 290 0.36 -19.89 -3.67
CA HIS A 290 -0.40 -20.51 -2.59
C HIS A 290 -0.19 -19.74 -1.27
N GLY A 291 -1.28 -19.31 -0.63
CA GLY A 291 -1.26 -18.44 0.54
C GLY A 291 -0.48 -18.95 1.75
N ASP A 292 -0.38 -20.29 1.95
CA ASP A 292 0.24 -20.87 3.14
C ASP A 292 1.61 -21.52 2.87
N ASN A 293 1.90 -21.94 1.63
CA ASN A 293 3.14 -22.68 1.34
C ASN A 293 4.00 -22.08 0.23
N GLY A 294 3.55 -21.00 -0.40
CA GLY A 294 4.31 -20.26 -1.41
C GLY A 294 4.45 -20.97 -2.77
N ARG A 295 3.77 -22.10 -2.99
CA ARG A 295 3.79 -22.78 -4.29
C ARG A 295 3.28 -21.85 -5.39
N GLY A 296 3.97 -21.83 -6.54
CA GLY A 296 3.49 -21.16 -7.74
C GLY A 296 2.22 -21.83 -8.30
N VAL A 297 1.24 -21.02 -8.67
CA VAL A 297 -0.08 -21.43 -9.18
C VAL A 297 -0.45 -20.55 -10.37
N GLY A 298 -1.41 -20.99 -11.18
CA GLY A 298 -1.81 -20.31 -12.40
C GLY A 298 -0.77 -20.39 -13.50
N ALA A 299 -0.82 -19.46 -14.45
CA ALA A 299 0.14 -19.40 -15.55
C ALA A 299 1.56 -19.12 -15.02
N SER A 300 2.58 -19.78 -15.62
CA SER A 300 3.97 -19.70 -15.12
C SER A 300 4.84 -18.66 -15.82
N HIS A 301 4.26 -17.84 -16.71
CA HIS A 301 4.99 -16.88 -17.55
C HIS A 301 4.47 -15.44 -17.43
N GLN A 302 4.01 -15.06 -16.24
CA GLN A 302 3.50 -13.71 -15.96
C GLN A 302 4.65 -12.76 -15.58
N THR A 303 5.59 -12.55 -16.50
CA THR A 303 6.84 -11.81 -16.27
C THR A 303 6.57 -10.34 -15.91
N GLY A 304 5.65 -9.67 -16.61
CA GLY A 304 5.26 -8.27 -16.30
C GLY A 304 4.46 -8.12 -15.01
N TRP A 305 3.97 -9.22 -14.45
CA TRP A 305 3.14 -9.28 -13.26
C TRP A 305 3.97 -9.63 -12.02
N THR A 306 4.59 -10.79 -12.05
CA THR A 306 5.39 -11.31 -10.93
C THR A 306 6.84 -10.84 -10.99
N GLY A 307 7.32 -10.38 -12.14
CA GLY A 307 8.64 -9.76 -12.30
C GLY A 307 8.84 -8.49 -11.45
N LEU A 308 7.80 -7.92 -10.87
CA LEU A 308 7.87 -6.86 -9.84
C LEU A 308 8.76 -7.25 -8.65
N ILE A 309 8.99 -8.55 -8.40
CA ILE A 309 9.94 -9.02 -7.38
C ILE A 309 11.34 -8.43 -7.57
N ALA A 310 11.78 -8.21 -8.81
CA ALA A 310 13.07 -7.60 -9.10
C ALA A 310 13.20 -6.20 -8.46
N LYS A 311 12.08 -5.43 -8.43
CA LYS A 311 12.03 -4.11 -7.79
C LYS A 311 12.11 -4.21 -6.27
N LEU A 312 11.58 -5.28 -5.68
CA LEU A 312 11.63 -5.50 -4.23
C LEU A 312 13.01 -5.95 -3.76
N ILE A 313 13.75 -6.69 -4.59
CA ILE A 313 15.12 -7.16 -4.28
C ILE A 313 16.15 -6.07 -4.55
N GLN A 314 15.87 -5.12 -5.44
CA GLN A 314 16.79 -4.01 -5.74
C GLN A 314 17.17 -3.28 -4.45
N PRO A 315 18.48 -3.11 -4.14
CA PRO A 315 18.90 -2.38 -2.96
C PRO A 315 18.29 -0.97 -2.98
N ARG A 316 17.44 -0.69 -2.01
CA ARG A 316 16.95 0.66 -1.80
C ARG A 316 18.08 1.44 -1.15
N LYS A 317 18.48 2.56 -1.74
CA LYS A 317 19.23 3.55 -1.00
C LYS A 317 18.28 3.99 0.12
N HIS A 318 18.50 3.48 1.33
CA HIS A 318 17.97 4.18 2.49
C HIS A 318 18.44 5.61 2.29
N HIS A 319 17.51 6.57 2.24
CA HIS A 319 17.87 7.96 2.35
C HIS A 319 18.54 8.06 3.72
N ALA A 320 19.88 7.91 3.71
CA ALA A 320 20.70 8.21 4.85
C ALA A 320 20.29 9.61 5.26
N GLN A 321 19.85 9.73 6.49
CA GLN A 321 19.43 10.95 7.13
C GLN A 321 20.30 12.10 6.64
N THR A 322 19.75 12.98 5.82
CA THR A 322 20.29 14.31 5.58
C THR A 322 20.03 15.10 6.85
N GLY A 323 20.88 14.87 7.85
CA GLY A 323 20.72 15.44 9.19
C GLY A 323 21.97 15.38 10.05
N ALA A 324 23.13 15.09 9.46
CA ALA A 324 24.40 15.32 10.13
C ALA A 324 25.36 16.00 9.14
N GLN A 325 25.31 17.32 9.07
CA GLN A 325 26.45 18.07 8.59
C GLN A 325 27.65 17.64 9.45
N PRO A 326 28.76 17.15 8.86
CA PRO A 326 29.96 16.93 9.63
C PRO A 326 30.38 18.29 10.16
N ALA A 327 30.46 18.40 11.47
CA ALA A 327 31.00 19.58 12.14
C ALA A 327 32.29 19.98 11.46
N SER A 328 32.31 21.14 10.84
CA SER A 328 33.50 21.73 10.25
C SER A 328 34.56 21.83 11.37
N LYS A 329 35.62 21.05 11.26
CA LYS A 329 36.82 21.23 12.09
C LYS A 329 37.30 22.67 11.87
N LYS A 330 37.02 23.54 12.84
CA LYS A 330 37.70 24.85 12.94
C LYS A 330 39.19 24.55 13.08
N THR A 331 39.93 24.73 12.01
CA THR A 331 41.37 24.82 12.03
C THR A 331 41.72 26.08 12.82
N SER A 332 42.18 25.91 14.04
CA SER A 332 42.78 26.98 14.82
C SER A 332 44.07 27.39 14.11
N LYS A 333 44.08 28.60 13.59
CA LYS A 333 45.32 29.24 13.15
C LYS A 333 46.28 29.38 14.36
N PRO A 334 47.59 29.13 14.22
CA PRO A 334 48.56 29.41 15.26
C PRO A 334 48.64 30.90 15.52
N ARG A 335 48.55 31.26 16.76
CA ARG A 335 48.71 32.64 17.28
C ARG A 335 50.18 33.03 17.13
N ALA A 336 50.48 34.02 16.28
CA ALA A 336 51.80 34.60 16.14
C ALA A 336 52.24 35.26 17.44
N ALA A 337 53.45 34.86 17.91
CA ALA A 337 54.09 35.48 19.06
C ALA A 337 54.53 36.92 18.71
N LYS A 338 54.12 37.88 19.54
CA LYS A 338 54.64 39.22 19.55
C LYS A 338 56.06 39.15 20.12
N GLN A 339 57.07 39.52 19.30
CA GLN A 339 58.36 39.91 19.78
C GLN A 339 58.29 41.35 20.27
N GLU A 340 58.56 41.58 21.52
CA GLU A 340 58.84 42.88 22.07
C GLU A 340 60.27 43.28 21.62
N LEU A 341 60.37 44.40 20.93
CA LEU A 341 61.63 45.13 20.76
C LEU A 341 61.79 46.03 21.98
N VAL A 342 62.84 45.81 22.74
CA VAL A 342 63.34 46.73 23.76
C VAL A 342 64.39 47.58 23.05
N GLU A 343 64.25 48.88 23.19
CA GLU A 343 65.21 49.91 22.75
C GLU A 343 66.49 49.89 23.59
N ALA A 344 67.59 50.22 22.90
CA ALA A 344 68.65 51.05 23.43
C ALA A 344 69.13 51.98 22.31
#